data_01163285ea17eb6e56026b69900d22f5
#
_entry.id   01163285ea17eb6e56026b69900d22f5
#
_cell.length_a   1.000
_cell.length_b   1.000
_cell.length_c   1.000
_cell.angle_alpha   90.00
_cell.angle_beta   90.00
_cell.angle_gamma   90.00
#
_symmetry.space_group_name_H-M   'P 1'
#
loop_
_entity.id
_entity.type
_entity.pdbx_description
1 polymer ?
#
loop_
_entity_poly.entity_id
_entity_poly.type
_entity_poly.pdbx_seq_one_letter_code
_entity_poly.pdbx_strand_id
1 'polypeptide(L)'
;MLYRPIAVFDSGLGSLSVVRELRKIIPSENILYFADKKNFPYGNKTKSELKSIILKSLKFLEKYQPKLIVMASNTPSVQIYDEIKNNFSTAIISTKLPLDKTINLSRKKHIAIMASKGTLDSKEFNYLIKKEIPQQIFVDKVDSSEIINLVESGSFLFDQKFTYDKIREIVDSNIDNTIDVIALGSTHLPFVKNYIEAILPSIKFINSSAEVAKDVKNYLKYTGDLDRNKNSKGKLEILVSADKKNFQSLLRYMGIKEIIFDVSLQM
;
A
#
# COMPACT_ATOMS: atom_id res chain seq x y z
N MET A 1 -9.98 -6.23 -22.38
CA MET A 1 -9.95 -6.78 -21.01
C MET A 1 -8.79 -7.76 -20.93
N LEU A 2 -7.97 -7.68 -19.89
CA LEU A 2 -6.85 -8.61 -19.69
C LEU A 2 -7.37 -10.01 -19.33
N TYR A 3 -6.68 -11.04 -19.83
CA TYR A 3 -7.02 -12.43 -19.49
C TYR A 3 -6.46 -12.77 -18.10
N ARG A 4 -7.34 -13.16 -17.17
CA ARG A 4 -7.02 -13.58 -15.78
C ARG A 4 -5.89 -12.75 -15.12
N PRO A 5 -6.05 -11.42 -14.92
CA PRO A 5 -5.00 -10.59 -14.37
C PRO A 5 -4.81 -10.83 -12.86
N ILE A 6 -3.70 -10.35 -12.30
CA ILE A 6 -3.59 -10.07 -10.88
C ILE A 6 -4.27 -8.71 -10.66
N ALA A 7 -5.35 -8.67 -9.88
CA ALA A 7 -5.99 -7.40 -9.53
C ALA A 7 -5.29 -6.80 -8.30
N VAL A 8 -4.91 -5.53 -8.37
CA VAL A 8 -4.27 -4.79 -7.25
C VAL A 8 -5.09 -3.55 -7.00
N PHE A 9 -5.51 -3.28 -5.76
CA PHE A 9 -6.28 -2.09 -5.47
C PHE A 9 -5.93 -1.38 -4.16
N ASP A 10 -6.18 -0.07 -4.15
CA ASP A 10 -6.06 0.85 -3.02
C ASP A 10 -7.00 2.05 -3.25
N SER A 11 -7.08 2.96 -2.29
CA SER A 11 -7.81 4.23 -2.44
C SER A 11 -7.15 5.23 -3.40
N GLY A 12 -5.89 5.02 -3.80
CA GLY A 12 -5.18 5.97 -4.64
C GLY A 12 -3.85 5.47 -5.18
N LEU A 13 -2.87 6.35 -5.20
CA LEU A 13 -1.55 6.14 -5.81
C LEU A 13 -0.70 5.08 -5.08
N GLY A 14 -0.95 4.86 -3.80
CA GLY A 14 -0.06 4.09 -2.91
C GLY A 14 0.26 2.69 -3.40
N SER A 15 -0.73 1.95 -3.88
CA SER A 15 -0.54 0.57 -4.33
C SER A 15 0.36 0.38 -5.56
N LEU A 16 0.72 1.46 -6.27
CA LEU A 16 1.76 1.39 -7.30
C LEU A 16 3.12 0.96 -6.73
N SER A 17 3.38 1.19 -5.44
CA SER A 17 4.57 0.64 -4.78
C SER A 17 4.59 -0.89 -4.81
N VAL A 18 3.44 -1.53 -4.65
CA VAL A 18 3.28 -2.99 -4.76
C VAL A 18 3.32 -3.45 -6.23
N VAL A 19 2.63 -2.73 -7.13
CA VAL A 19 2.65 -3.01 -8.58
C VAL A 19 4.08 -3.01 -9.13
N ARG A 20 4.92 -2.05 -8.70
CA ARG A 20 6.34 -1.99 -9.09
C ARG A 20 7.11 -3.24 -8.66
N GLU A 21 6.90 -3.74 -7.46
CA GLU A 21 7.56 -4.96 -6.98
C GLU A 21 7.05 -6.22 -7.69
N LEU A 22 5.74 -6.31 -7.96
CA LEU A 22 5.17 -7.39 -8.78
C LEU A 22 5.80 -7.43 -10.16
N ARG A 23 5.87 -6.29 -10.86
CA ARG A 23 6.48 -6.21 -12.20
C ARG A 23 7.97 -6.57 -12.23
N LYS A 24 8.69 -6.41 -11.12
CA LYS A 24 10.09 -6.84 -10.99
C LYS A 24 10.23 -8.37 -10.91
N ILE A 25 9.38 -9.03 -10.13
CA ILE A 25 9.58 -10.45 -9.79
C ILE A 25 8.71 -11.42 -10.60
N ILE A 26 7.63 -10.94 -11.22
CA ILE A 26 6.71 -11.68 -12.11
C ILE A 26 6.34 -10.83 -13.33
N PRO A 27 7.31 -10.45 -14.16
CA PRO A 27 7.14 -9.47 -15.25
C PRO A 27 6.19 -9.93 -16.36
N SER A 28 5.92 -11.22 -16.50
CA SER A 28 5.00 -11.79 -17.48
C SER A 28 3.52 -11.71 -17.09
N GLU A 29 3.23 -11.46 -15.81
CA GLU A 29 1.85 -11.40 -15.32
C GLU A 29 1.11 -10.13 -15.77
N ASN A 30 -0.12 -10.31 -16.22
CA ASN A 30 -1.03 -9.18 -16.43
C ASN A 30 -1.48 -8.61 -15.08
N ILE A 31 -1.46 -7.29 -14.96
CA ILE A 31 -1.88 -6.59 -13.74
C ILE A 31 -3.04 -5.65 -14.10
N LEU A 32 -4.13 -5.77 -13.35
CA LEU A 32 -5.23 -4.83 -13.32
C LEU A 32 -5.10 -4.00 -12.04
N TYR A 33 -4.71 -2.73 -12.20
CA TYR A 33 -4.60 -1.82 -11.08
C TYR A 33 -5.86 -0.98 -10.95
N PHE A 34 -6.49 -0.99 -9.78
CA PHE A 34 -7.68 -0.20 -9.48
C PHE A 34 -7.39 0.83 -8.39
N ALA A 35 -7.47 2.11 -8.74
CA ALA A 35 -7.38 3.24 -7.81
C ALA A 35 -8.79 3.71 -7.43
N ASP A 36 -9.25 3.40 -6.22
CA ASP A 36 -10.56 3.81 -5.70
C ASP A 36 -10.53 5.25 -5.18
N LYS A 37 -10.18 6.19 -6.06
CA LYS A 37 -10.04 7.61 -5.77
C LYS A 37 -11.29 8.25 -5.17
N LYS A 38 -12.48 7.78 -5.55
CA LYS A 38 -13.77 8.26 -5.01
C LYS A 38 -13.85 8.14 -3.49
N ASN A 39 -13.21 7.12 -2.93
CA ASN A 39 -13.25 6.81 -1.51
C ASN A 39 -11.95 7.16 -0.76
N PHE A 40 -10.99 7.83 -1.43
CA PHE A 40 -9.76 8.30 -0.78
C PHE A 40 -10.07 9.39 0.27
N PRO A 41 -9.37 9.41 1.42
CA PRO A 41 -8.52 8.36 1.95
C PRO A 41 -9.32 7.34 2.78
N TYR A 42 -8.94 6.07 2.69
CA TYR A 42 -9.56 5.01 3.51
C TYR A 42 -9.37 5.22 5.02
N GLY A 43 -8.27 5.87 5.42
CA GLY A 43 -7.96 6.15 6.83
C GLY A 43 -8.95 7.08 7.55
N ASN A 44 -9.79 7.82 6.81
CA ASN A 44 -10.80 8.72 7.38
C ASN A 44 -12.20 8.08 7.48
N LYS A 45 -12.33 6.79 7.08
CA LYS A 45 -13.62 6.08 7.09
C LYS A 45 -13.82 5.36 8.42
N THR A 46 -15.04 5.31 8.88
CA THR A 46 -15.41 4.38 9.96
C THR A 46 -15.21 2.93 9.48
N LYS A 47 -15.02 2.00 10.40
CA LYS A 47 -14.85 0.58 10.07
C LYS A 47 -16.01 0.03 9.23
N SER A 48 -17.24 0.43 9.53
CA SER A 48 -18.44 0.01 8.79
C SER A 48 -18.46 0.54 7.35
N GLU A 49 -18.18 1.82 7.17
CA GLU A 49 -18.05 2.45 5.83
C GLU A 49 -16.94 1.80 5.04
N LEU A 50 -15.76 1.64 5.65
CA LEU A 50 -14.60 1.00 5.04
C LEU A 50 -14.94 -0.42 4.57
N LYS A 51 -15.59 -1.22 5.42
CA LYS A 51 -16.03 -2.57 5.07
C LYS A 51 -16.97 -2.58 3.88
N SER A 52 -17.97 -1.69 3.87
CA SER A 52 -18.92 -1.56 2.75
C SER A 52 -18.20 -1.18 1.44
N ILE A 53 -17.29 -0.22 1.48
CA ILE A 53 -16.49 0.23 0.33
C ILE A 53 -15.64 -0.92 -0.21
N ILE A 54 -14.90 -1.60 0.65
CA ILE A 54 -14.00 -2.67 0.25
C ILE A 54 -14.76 -3.86 -0.34
N LEU A 55 -15.90 -4.24 0.24
CA LEU A 55 -16.74 -5.31 -0.30
C LEU A 55 -17.25 -4.98 -1.72
N LYS A 56 -17.62 -3.72 -1.98
CA LYS A 56 -18.00 -3.26 -3.33
C LYS A 56 -16.82 -3.33 -4.30
N SER A 57 -15.64 -2.85 -3.88
CA SER A 57 -14.43 -2.90 -4.70
C SER A 57 -14.02 -4.33 -5.06
N LEU A 58 -14.09 -5.26 -4.11
CA LEU A 58 -13.81 -6.68 -4.34
C LEU A 58 -14.81 -7.30 -5.33
N LYS A 59 -16.12 -7.09 -5.13
CA LYS A 59 -17.16 -7.55 -6.08
C LYS A 59 -16.98 -6.96 -7.47
N PHE A 60 -16.57 -5.70 -7.56
CA PHE A 60 -16.28 -5.06 -8.85
C PHE A 60 -15.09 -5.74 -9.55
N LEU A 61 -14.01 -6.01 -8.80
CA LEU A 61 -12.81 -6.65 -9.35
C LEU A 61 -13.04 -8.11 -9.75
N GLU A 62 -13.92 -8.87 -9.09
CA GLU A 62 -14.26 -10.24 -9.48
C GLU A 62 -14.84 -10.34 -10.89
N LYS A 63 -15.48 -9.27 -11.40
CA LYS A 63 -15.99 -9.22 -12.80
C LYS A 63 -14.88 -9.41 -13.85
N TYR A 64 -13.64 -9.13 -13.49
CA TYR A 64 -12.45 -9.29 -14.35
C TYR A 64 -11.82 -10.68 -14.25
N GLN A 65 -12.40 -11.58 -13.47
CA GLN A 65 -11.93 -12.97 -13.26
C GLN A 65 -10.43 -13.06 -12.92
N PRO A 66 -9.95 -12.30 -11.91
CA PRO A 66 -8.54 -12.27 -11.58
C PRO A 66 -8.05 -13.62 -11.03
N LYS A 67 -6.77 -13.94 -11.21
CA LYS A 67 -6.10 -15.08 -10.57
C LYS A 67 -6.14 -14.97 -9.04
N LEU A 68 -5.96 -13.74 -8.55
CA LEU A 68 -6.07 -13.32 -7.16
C LEU A 68 -6.26 -11.79 -7.09
N ILE A 69 -6.69 -11.32 -5.93
CA ILE A 69 -6.80 -9.88 -5.64
C ILE A 69 -5.77 -9.51 -4.57
N VAL A 70 -4.99 -8.47 -4.82
CA VAL A 70 -4.09 -7.86 -3.84
C VAL A 70 -4.77 -6.63 -3.24
N MET A 71 -5.15 -6.69 -1.98
CA MET A 71 -5.60 -5.53 -1.22
C MET A 71 -4.37 -4.76 -0.73
N ALA A 72 -3.87 -3.88 -1.60
CA ALA A 72 -2.61 -3.17 -1.40
C ALA A 72 -2.81 -1.86 -0.62
N SER A 73 -3.52 -1.93 0.49
CA SER A 73 -3.82 -0.81 1.38
C SER A 73 -3.74 -1.25 2.84
N ASN A 74 -2.95 -0.56 3.65
CA ASN A 74 -2.71 -0.96 5.04
C ASN A 74 -3.95 -0.77 5.93
N THR A 75 -4.71 0.30 5.76
CA THR A 75 -5.90 0.55 6.59
C THR A 75 -6.91 -0.60 6.53
N PRO A 76 -7.44 -1.01 5.36
CA PRO A 76 -8.37 -2.13 5.31
C PRO A 76 -7.70 -3.47 5.65
N SER A 77 -6.40 -3.62 5.36
CA SER A 77 -5.67 -4.84 5.72
C SER A 77 -5.60 -5.06 7.23
N VAL A 78 -5.40 -3.99 7.99
CA VAL A 78 -5.36 -4.05 9.46
C VAL A 78 -6.77 -4.18 10.04
N GLN A 79 -7.75 -3.42 9.55
CA GLN A 79 -9.03 -3.26 10.22
C GLN A 79 -10.07 -4.33 9.88
N ILE A 80 -10.08 -4.83 8.65
CA ILE A 80 -11.21 -5.65 8.17
C ILE A 80 -10.82 -6.91 7.40
N TYR A 81 -9.55 -7.12 7.07
CA TYR A 81 -9.13 -8.26 6.23
C TYR A 81 -9.60 -9.61 6.78
N ASP A 82 -9.40 -9.86 8.06
CA ASP A 82 -9.77 -11.13 8.68
C ASP A 82 -11.28 -11.40 8.65
N GLU A 83 -12.10 -10.35 8.61
CA GLU A 83 -13.56 -10.47 8.52
C GLU A 83 -14.06 -10.78 7.10
N ILE A 84 -13.29 -10.44 6.07
CA ILE A 84 -13.77 -10.48 4.69
C ILE A 84 -13.06 -11.49 3.79
N LYS A 85 -11.86 -11.93 4.14
CA LYS A 85 -10.99 -12.77 3.28
C LYS A 85 -11.64 -14.05 2.77
N ASN A 86 -12.58 -14.61 3.53
CA ASN A 86 -13.28 -15.85 3.19
C ASN A 86 -14.64 -15.63 2.51
N ASN A 87 -15.03 -14.38 2.24
CA ASN A 87 -16.33 -14.06 1.64
C ASN A 87 -16.34 -14.14 0.11
N PHE A 88 -15.19 -14.42 -0.50
CA PHE A 88 -14.98 -14.43 -1.95
C PHE A 88 -14.35 -15.74 -2.39
N SER A 89 -14.70 -16.18 -3.60
CA SER A 89 -14.07 -17.35 -4.22
C SER A 89 -12.65 -17.05 -4.71
N THR A 90 -12.41 -15.80 -5.09
CA THR A 90 -11.10 -15.31 -5.50
C THR A 90 -10.22 -15.09 -4.26
N ALA A 91 -9.02 -15.66 -4.26
CA ALA A 91 -8.08 -15.46 -3.16
C ALA A 91 -7.69 -13.99 -3.00
N ILE A 92 -7.62 -13.54 -1.75
CA ILE A 92 -7.23 -12.16 -1.41
C ILE A 92 -5.92 -12.20 -0.63
N ILE A 93 -4.90 -11.53 -1.14
CA ILE A 93 -3.65 -11.27 -0.43
C ILE A 93 -3.66 -9.80 0.02
N SER A 94 -3.36 -9.54 1.29
CA SER A 94 -3.34 -8.18 1.84
C SER A 94 -1.94 -7.72 2.18
N THR A 95 -1.74 -6.40 2.23
CA THR A 95 -0.53 -5.85 2.84
C THR A 95 -0.51 -6.16 4.33
N LYS A 96 0.69 -6.36 4.87
CA LYS A 96 0.90 -6.49 6.31
C LYS A 96 1.84 -5.39 6.79
N LEU A 97 1.72 -5.01 8.04
CA LEU A 97 2.76 -4.19 8.66
C LEU A 97 4.04 -5.03 8.74
N PRO A 98 5.20 -4.51 8.36
CA PRO A 98 6.45 -5.29 8.33
C PRO A 98 7.07 -5.43 9.74
N LEU A 99 6.27 -5.85 10.75
CA LEU A 99 6.64 -5.84 12.15
C LEU A 99 7.80 -6.78 12.46
N ASP A 100 7.74 -8.04 12.05
CA ASP A 100 8.80 -9.04 12.31
C ASP A 100 10.16 -8.53 11.85
N LYS A 101 10.22 -8.00 10.63
CA LYS A 101 11.47 -7.48 10.08
C LYS A 101 11.94 -6.23 10.80
N THR A 102 11.01 -5.35 11.20
CA THR A 102 11.30 -4.12 11.94
C THR A 102 11.86 -4.45 13.30
N ILE A 103 11.22 -5.36 14.05
CA ILE A 103 11.65 -5.83 15.37
C ILE A 103 13.04 -6.48 15.30
N ASN A 104 13.23 -7.39 14.35
CA ASN A 104 14.50 -8.14 14.21
C ASN A 104 15.69 -7.25 13.82
N LEU A 105 15.45 -6.12 13.17
CA LEU A 105 16.49 -5.17 12.77
C LEU A 105 16.80 -4.12 13.83
N SER A 106 15.91 -3.90 14.80
CA SER A 106 16.11 -2.93 15.86
C SER A 106 17.13 -3.45 16.87
N ARG A 107 18.20 -2.68 17.06
CA ARG A 107 19.23 -2.92 18.08
C ARG A 107 18.93 -2.17 19.37
N LYS A 108 18.29 -1.00 19.24
CA LYS A 108 17.92 -0.15 20.38
C LYS A 108 16.65 -0.59 21.09
N LYS A 109 15.92 -1.57 20.50
CA LYS A 109 14.62 -2.03 21.00
C LYS A 109 13.56 -0.91 21.07
N HIS A 110 13.73 0.11 20.24
CA HIS A 110 12.79 1.20 20.08
C HIS A 110 12.54 1.42 18.57
N ILE A 111 11.31 1.26 18.14
CA ILE A 111 10.89 1.36 16.76
C ILE A 111 9.78 2.39 16.61
N ALA A 112 9.60 2.93 15.42
CA ALA A 112 8.40 3.70 15.10
C ALA A 112 7.59 3.03 14.00
N ILE A 113 6.28 3.29 13.99
CA ILE A 113 5.36 2.87 12.93
C ILE A 113 4.70 4.12 12.36
N MET A 114 5.00 4.40 11.09
CA MET A 114 4.41 5.51 10.33
C MET A 114 3.21 4.98 9.55
N ALA A 115 2.00 5.45 9.87
CA ALA A 115 0.76 5.04 9.19
C ALA A 115 -0.28 6.18 9.22
N SER A 116 -1.43 5.97 8.57
CA SER A 116 -2.54 6.93 8.68
C SER A 116 -3.11 6.92 10.10
N LYS A 117 -3.61 8.08 10.56
CA LYS A 117 -4.24 8.23 11.86
C LYS A 117 -5.31 7.16 12.13
N GLY A 118 -6.20 6.94 11.16
CA GLY A 118 -7.26 5.94 11.30
C GLY A 118 -6.75 4.50 11.42
N THR A 119 -5.55 4.18 10.90
CA THR A 119 -4.91 2.88 11.14
C THR A 119 -4.38 2.83 12.58
N LEU A 120 -3.61 3.84 13.00
CA LEU A 120 -2.94 3.88 14.31
C LEU A 120 -3.92 3.90 15.49
N ASP A 121 -5.08 4.55 15.33
CA ASP A 121 -6.10 4.68 16.37
C ASP A 121 -7.05 3.46 16.43
N SER A 122 -7.01 2.57 15.42
CA SER A 122 -7.92 1.42 15.36
C SER A 122 -7.68 0.41 16.48
N LYS A 123 -8.76 -0.24 16.92
CA LYS A 123 -8.68 -1.32 17.92
C LYS A 123 -7.88 -2.50 17.39
N GLU A 124 -8.02 -2.78 16.12
CA GLU A 124 -7.33 -3.88 15.42
C GLU A 124 -5.82 -3.64 15.37
N PHE A 125 -5.38 -2.41 15.11
CA PHE A 125 -3.96 -2.05 15.18
C PHE A 125 -3.41 -2.23 16.60
N ASN A 126 -4.11 -1.72 17.62
CA ASN A 126 -3.69 -1.86 19.00
C ASN A 126 -3.63 -3.34 19.45
N TYR A 127 -4.59 -4.17 19.00
CA TYR A 127 -4.56 -5.61 19.23
C TYR A 127 -3.36 -6.26 18.55
N LEU A 128 -3.09 -5.91 17.28
CA LEU A 128 -1.95 -6.43 16.51
C LEU A 128 -0.62 -6.11 17.19
N ILE A 129 -0.41 -4.85 17.59
CA ILE A 129 0.79 -4.42 18.31
C ILE A 129 0.98 -5.21 19.60
N LYS A 130 -0.06 -5.33 20.41
CA LYS A 130 -0.02 -6.10 21.67
C LYS A 130 0.29 -7.59 21.46
N LYS A 131 -0.17 -8.15 20.34
CA LYS A 131 0.00 -9.57 20.02
C LYS A 131 1.39 -9.87 19.45
N GLU A 132 1.90 -9.02 18.55
CA GLU A 132 3.08 -9.34 17.73
C GLU A 132 4.37 -8.68 18.25
N ILE A 133 4.27 -7.61 19.04
CA ILE A 133 5.46 -6.91 19.53
C ILE A 133 5.82 -7.38 20.95
N PRO A 134 7.04 -7.91 21.16
CA PRO A 134 7.54 -8.29 22.48
C PRO A 134 7.54 -7.10 23.45
N GLN A 135 7.24 -7.36 24.73
CA GLN A 135 7.13 -6.31 25.78
C GLN A 135 8.38 -5.44 25.95
N GLN A 136 9.55 -5.96 25.61
CA GLN A 136 10.82 -5.22 25.69
C GLN A 136 11.07 -4.27 24.49
N ILE A 137 10.17 -4.21 23.51
CA ILE A 137 10.27 -3.30 22.38
C ILE A 137 9.35 -2.11 22.59
N PHE A 138 9.92 -0.92 22.60
CA PHE A 138 9.16 0.33 22.61
C PHE A 138 8.67 0.67 21.21
N VAL A 139 7.46 1.22 21.11
CA VAL A 139 6.81 1.52 19.82
C VAL A 139 6.22 2.90 19.84
N ASP A 140 6.73 3.77 18.98
CA ASP A 140 6.13 5.08 18.72
C ASP A 140 5.21 4.99 17.48
N LYS A 141 4.07 5.68 17.61
CA LYS A 141 3.08 5.79 16.55
C LYS A 141 3.20 7.16 15.90
N VAL A 142 3.51 7.21 14.62
CA VAL A 142 3.69 8.45 13.87
C VAL A 142 2.58 8.61 12.85
N ASP A 143 1.68 9.57 13.09
CA ASP A 143 0.65 9.91 12.11
C ASP A 143 1.27 10.50 10.84
N SER A 144 1.12 9.77 9.77
CA SER A 144 1.65 10.14 8.45
C SER A 144 0.56 10.55 7.46
N SER A 145 -0.63 10.88 7.94
CA SER A 145 -1.77 11.22 7.08
C SER A 145 -1.47 12.40 6.16
N GLU A 146 -0.74 13.41 6.64
CA GLU A 146 -0.32 14.55 5.83
C GLU A 146 0.69 14.12 4.75
N ILE A 147 1.67 13.28 5.09
CA ILE A 147 2.63 12.74 4.10
C ILE A 147 1.90 11.90 3.03
N ILE A 148 0.92 11.11 3.43
CA ILE A 148 0.07 10.34 2.50
C ILE A 148 -0.64 11.28 1.52
N ASN A 149 -1.19 12.40 2.00
CA ASN A 149 -1.83 13.42 1.18
C ASN A 149 -0.85 14.11 0.22
N LEU A 150 0.37 14.41 0.66
CA LEU A 150 1.44 14.97 -0.19
C LEU A 150 1.81 14.04 -1.35
N VAL A 151 1.83 12.74 -1.10
CA VAL A 151 2.05 11.75 -2.16
C VAL A 151 0.85 11.69 -3.10
N GLU A 152 -0.35 11.60 -2.57
CA GLU A 152 -1.57 11.46 -3.36
C GLU A 152 -1.88 12.68 -4.22
N SER A 153 -1.54 13.89 -3.75
CA SER A 153 -1.65 15.14 -4.52
C SER A 153 -0.58 15.29 -5.59
N GLY A 154 0.52 14.54 -5.50
CA GLY A 154 1.68 14.67 -6.37
C GLY A 154 2.67 15.76 -5.94
N SER A 155 2.48 16.39 -4.78
CA SER A 155 3.39 17.44 -4.28
C SER A 155 4.85 16.98 -4.25
N PHE A 156 5.09 15.70 -3.95
CA PHE A 156 6.44 15.10 -3.96
C PHE A 156 7.13 15.14 -5.35
N LEU A 157 6.37 15.34 -6.42
CA LEU A 157 6.88 15.49 -7.79
C LEU A 157 7.03 16.95 -8.19
N PHE A 158 6.07 17.80 -7.81
CA PHE A 158 5.92 19.16 -8.32
C PHE A 158 6.48 20.23 -7.38
N ASP A 159 6.45 19.97 -6.06
CA ASP A 159 6.95 20.90 -5.03
C ASP A 159 7.79 20.14 -4.01
N GLN A 160 9.00 19.80 -4.45
CA GLN A 160 9.92 18.99 -3.66
C GLN A 160 10.33 19.68 -2.36
N LYS A 161 10.53 21.01 -2.40
CA LYS A 161 10.92 21.78 -1.21
C LYS A 161 9.82 21.77 -0.17
N PHE A 162 8.60 22.12 -0.55
CA PHE A 162 7.45 22.07 0.35
C PHE A 162 7.24 20.66 0.95
N THR A 163 7.35 19.64 0.11
CA THR A 163 7.24 18.24 0.54
C THR A 163 8.32 17.89 1.56
N TYR A 164 9.58 18.28 1.31
CA TYR A 164 10.68 18.04 2.24
C TYR A 164 10.45 18.74 3.57
N ASP A 165 10.09 20.03 3.53
CA ASP A 165 9.88 20.83 4.74
C ASP A 165 8.75 20.26 5.61
N LYS A 166 7.65 19.82 4.97
CA LYS A 166 6.52 19.17 5.67
C LYS A 166 6.88 17.81 6.26
N ILE A 167 7.59 16.97 5.51
CA ILE A 167 8.06 15.69 6.03
C ILE A 167 9.00 15.92 7.23
N ARG A 168 9.89 16.90 7.12
CA ARG A 168 10.82 17.26 8.19
C ARG A 168 10.10 17.70 9.46
N GLU A 169 9.09 18.59 9.35
CA GLU A 169 8.27 19.02 10.48
C GLU A 169 7.66 17.82 11.23
N ILE A 170 7.07 16.87 10.49
CA ILE A 170 6.45 15.68 11.09
C ILE A 170 7.51 14.77 11.74
N VAL A 171 8.63 14.57 11.06
CA VAL A 171 9.70 13.69 11.52
C VAL A 171 10.38 14.27 12.77
N ASP A 172 10.79 15.55 12.74
CA ASP A 172 11.48 16.22 13.86
C ASP A 172 10.59 16.29 15.12
N SER A 173 9.27 16.33 14.95
CA SER A 173 8.31 16.38 16.08
C SER A 173 8.01 15.02 16.70
N ASN A 174 8.29 13.91 16.02
CA ASN A 174 7.82 12.58 16.43
C ASN A 174 8.92 11.51 16.50
N ILE A 175 10.11 11.77 15.99
CA ILE A 175 11.19 10.79 15.93
C ILE A 175 12.40 11.34 16.65
N ASP A 176 12.84 10.65 17.66
CA ASP A 176 14.06 10.98 18.40
C ASP A 176 15.21 10.00 18.09
N ASN A 177 16.36 10.25 18.72
CA ASN A 177 17.58 9.48 18.51
C ASN A 177 17.56 8.09 19.17
N THR A 178 16.52 7.73 19.91
CA THR A 178 16.38 6.40 20.52
C THR A 178 15.81 5.39 19.52
N ILE A 179 15.12 5.85 18.47
CA ILE A 179 14.58 5.02 17.42
C ILE A 179 15.66 4.67 16.40
N ASP A 180 15.75 3.42 15.98
CA ASP A 180 16.71 2.97 14.98
C ASP A 180 16.09 2.28 13.74
N VAL A 181 14.80 1.90 13.82
CA VAL A 181 14.06 1.29 12.70
C VAL A 181 12.65 1.84 12.65
N ILE A 182 12.20 2.17 11.45
CA ILE A 182 10.84 2.65 11.19
C ILE A 182 10.12 1.71 10.22
N ALA A 183 8.93 1.24 10.62
CA ALA A 183 8.00 0.53 9.77
C ALA A 183 7.16 1.52 8.96
N LEU A 184 7.24 1.46 7.63
CA LEU A 184 6.38 2.24 6.74
C LEU A 184 5.04 1.52 6.57
N GLY A 185 4.07 1.86 7.40
CA GLY A 185 2.73 1.28 7.50
C GLY A 185 1.72 1.92 6.53
N SER A 186 2.19 2.52 5.45
CA SER A 186 1.36 2.98 4.33
C SER A 186 2.08 2.72 3.01
N THR A 187 1.31 2.30 2.00
CA THR A 187 1.79 2.07 0.63
C THR A 187 2.24 3.34 -0.09
N HIS A 188 1.89 4.52 0.42
CA HIS A 188 2.33 5.81 -0.09
C HIS A 188 3.75 6.18 0.35
N LEU A 189 4.15 5.82 1.58
CA LEU A 189 5.43 6.24 2.15
C LEU A 189 6.67 5.80 1.34
N PRO A 190 6.68 4.66 0.64
CA PRO A 190 7.81 4.31 -0.23
C PRO A 190 8.13 5.32 -1.33
N PHE A 191 7.18 6.18 -1.75
CA PHE A 191 7.41 7.22 -2.76
C PHE A 191 8.21 8.41 -2.26
N VAL A 192 8.18 8.64 -0.96
CA VAL A 192 8.90 9.73 -0.28
C VAL A 192 9.98 9.23 0.66
N LYS A 193 10.32 7.95 0.56
CA LYS A 193 11.34 7.31 1.42
C LYS A 193 12.69 8.05 1.37
N ASN A 194 13.10 8.50 0.19
CA ASN A 194 14.33 9.26 -0.02
C ASN A 194 14.35 10.59 0.76
N TYR A 195 13.21 11.27 0.88
CA TYR A 195 13.10 12.49 1.69
C TYR A 195 13.26 12.16 3.19
N ILE A 196 12.60 11.11 3.65
CA ILE A 196 12.69 10.69 5.06
C ILE A 196 14.11 10.20 5.37
N GLU A 197 14.75 9.45 4.48
CA GLU A 197 16.14 9.00 4.63
C GLU A 197 17.15 10.16 4.66
N ALA A 198 16.89 11.23 3.90
CA ALA A 198 17.74 12.41 3.92
C ALA A 198 17.67 13.18 5.27
N ILE A 199 16.51 13.12 5.94
CA ILE A 199 16.30 13.73 7.26
C ILE A 199 16.86 12.81 8.37
N LEU A 200 16.68 11.51 8.24
CA LEU A 200 17.03 10.48 9.24
C LEU A 200 18.03 9.45 8.67
N PRO A 201 19.27 9.84 8.33
CA PRO A 201 20.20 8.97 7.60
C PRO A 201 20.68 7.74 8.40
N SER A 202 20.56 7.75 9.72
CA SER A 202 20.95 6.64 10.59
C SER A 202 19.84 5.61 10.83
N ILE A 203 18.59 5.90 10.42
CA ILE A 203 17.42 5.05 10.65
C ILE A 203 17.18 4.13 9.47
N LYS A 204 16.78 2.88 9.75
CA LYS A 204 16.38 1.91 8.72
C LYS A 204 14.87 1.99 8.48
N PHE A 205 14.47 1.98 7.21
CA PHE A 205 13.06 2.03 6.81
C PHE A 205 12.65 0.72 6.16
N ILE A 206 11.59 0.12 6.70
CA ILE A 206 11.07 -1.17 6.25
C ILE A 206 9.65 -0.98 5.71
N ASN A 207 9.38 -1.47 4.51
CA ASN A 207 8.04 -1.55 3.91
C ASN A 207 7.72 -2.98 3.49
N SER A 208 6.44 -3.27 3.28
CA SER A 208 5.94 -4.61 2.95
C SER A 208 5.79 -4.89 1.45
N SER A 209 6.01 -3.91 0.56
CA SER A 209 5.67 -4.08 -0.87
C SER A 209 6.37 -5.27 -1.53
N ALA A 210 7.67 -5.47 -1.25
CA ALA A 210 8.43 -6.60 -1.79
C ALA A 210 8.00 -7.95 -1.20
N GLU A 211 7.57 -7.97 0.05
CA GLU A 211 7.07 -9.17 0.71
C GLU A 211 5.71 -9.58 0.15
N VAL A 212 4.78 -8.63 0.01
CA VAL A 212 3.49 -8.85 -0.67
C VAL A 212 3.71 -9.42 -2.07
N ALA A 213 4.65 -8.87 -2.84
CA ALA A 213 4.95 -9.38 -4.17
C ALA A 213 5.48 -10.83 -4.13
N LYS A 214 6.31 -11.19 -3.14
CA LYS A 214 6.75 -12.58 -2.93
C LYS A 214 5.59 -13.51 -2.56
N ASP A 215 4.69 -13.07 -1.69
CA ASP A 215 3.52 -13.85 -1.30
C ASP A 215 2.63 -14.14 -2.51
N VAL A 216 2.39 -13.14 -3.37
CA VAL A 216 1.68 -13.30 -4.64
C VAL A 216 2.37 -14.33 -5.54
N LYS A 217 3.67 -14.21 -5.73
CA LYS A 217 4.45 -15.17 -6.55
C LYS A 217 4.36 -16.58 -6.01
N ASN A 218 4.47 -16.75 -4.69
CA ASN A 218 4.41 -18.05 -4.04
C ASN A 218 3.01 -18.67 -4.18
N TYR A 219 1.96 -17.87 -4.00
CA TYR A 219 0.58 -18.31 -4.22
C TYR A 219 0.36 -18.80 -5.66
N LEU A 220 0.77 -18.00 -6.67
CA LEU A 220 0.64 -18.38 -8.08
C LEU A 220 1.45 -19.63 -8.45
N LYS A 221 2.60 -19.85 -7.81
CA LYS A 221 3.35 -21.09 -7.96
C LYS A 221 2.61 -22.28 -7.37
N TYR A 222 2.05 -22.10 -6.18
CA TYR A 222 1.31 -23.15 -5.48
C TYR A 222 0.06 -23.59 -6.24
N THR A 223 -0.70 -22.64 -6.80
CA THR A 223 -1.91 -22.93 -7.58
C THR A 223 -1.62 -23.36 -9.03
N GLY A 224 -0.37 -23.28 -9.49
CA GLY A 224 -0.01 -23.57 -10.90
C GLY A 224 -0.38 -22.44 -11.88
N ASP A 225 -0.88 -21.31 -11.39
CA ASP A 225 -1.36 -20.18 -12.20
C ASP A 225 -0.25 -19.18 -12.62
N LEU A 226 1.00 -19.39 -12.16
CA LEU A 226 2.11 -18.50 -12.51
C LEU A 226 2.41 -18.57 -14.01
N ASP A 227 2.36 -17.41 -14.69
CA ASP A 227 2.81 -17.32 -16.07
C ASP A 227 4.34 -17.52 -16.13
N ARG A 228 4.76 -18.58 -16.84
CA ARG A 228 6.17 -18.97 -17.00
C ARG A 228 6.79 -18.47 -18.30
N ASN A 229 6.04 -17.74 -19.11
CA ASN A 229 6.53 -17.23 -20.38
C ASN A 229 7.49 -16.05 -20.17
N LYS A 230 8.77 -16.36 -20.03
CA LYS A 230 9.84 -15.35 -19.80
C LYS A 230 10.00 -14.36 -20.97
N ASN A 231 9.48 -14.67 -22.13
CA ASN A 231 9.60 -13.85 -23.34
C ASN A 231 8.42 -12.86 -23.50
N SER A 232 7.37 -12.97 -22.68
CA SER A 232 6.26 -12.03 -22.69
C SER A 232 6.37 -11.06 -21.53
N LYS A 233 6.08 -9.80 -21.80
CA LYS A 233 5.89 -8.78 -20.77
C LYS A 233 4.40 -8.62 -20.53
N GLY A 234 3.96 -8.85 -19.31
CA GLY A 234 2.57 -8.66 -18.92
C GLY A 234 2.12 -7.20 -19.09
N LYS A 235 0.86 -7.03 -19.38
CA LYS A 235 0.22 -5.71 -19.54
C LYS A 235 -0.19 -5.15 -18.17
N LEU A 236 -0.20 -3.83 -18.07
CA LEU A 236 -0.79 -3.10 -16.95
C LEU A 236 -2.01 -2.33 -17.48
N GLU A 237 -3.19 -2.66 -16.98
CA GLU A 237 -4.39 -1.85 -17.16
C GLU A 237 -4.69 -1.10 -15.86
N ILE A 238 -5.11 0.15 -15.98
CA ILE A 238 -5.36 1.03 -14.83
C ILE A 238 -6.82 1.49 -14.87
N LEU A 239 -7.52 1.22 -13.79
CA LEU A 239 -8.89 1.67 -13.56
C LEU A 239 -8.88 2.74 -12.47
N VAL A 240 -9.72 3.76 -12.62
CA VAL A 240 -9.88 4.81 -11.61
C VAL A 240 -11.34 5.14 -11.41
N SER A 241 -11.77 5.27 -10.14
CA SER A 241 -13.17 5.54 -9.81
C SER A 241 -13.55 7.04 -9.78
N ALA A 242 -12.55 7.94 -9.81
CA ALA A 242 -12.75 9.39 -9.88
C ALA A 242 -11.46 10.09 -10.31
N ASP A 243 -11.57 11.37 -10.70
CA ASP A 243 -10.45 12.29 -10.96
C ASP A 243 -9.41 11.75 -11.98
N LYS A 244 -9.89 11.05 -13.02
CA LYS A 244 -9.06 10.42 -14.05
C LYS A 244 -8.02 11.38 -14.63
N LYS A 245 -8.39 12.64 -14.90
CA LYS A 245 -7.53 13.60 -15.58
C LYS A 245 -6.27 13.92 -14.75
N ASN A 246 -6.45 14.25 -13.47
CA ASN A 246 -5.33 14.55 -12.58
C ASN A 246 -4.51 13.30 -12.30
N PHE A 247 -5.17 12.16 -12.05
CA PHE A 247 -4.50 10.89 -11.82
C PHE A 247 -3.63 10.48 -13.02
N GLN A 248 -4.12 10.65 -14.24
CA GLN A 248 -3.35 10.38 -15.46
C GLN A 248 -2.13 11.30 -15.59
N SER A 249 -2.26 12.57 -15.24
CA SER A 249 -1.13 13.50 -15.23
C SER A 249 -0.05 13.05 -14.26
N LEU A 250 -0.42 12.69 -13.02
CA LEU A 250 0.51 12.19 -12.02
C LEU A 250 1.25 10.93 -12.51
N LEU A 251 0.53 9.97 -13.07
CA LEU A 251 1.14 8.74 -13.58
C LEU A 251 2.14 9.02 -14.71
N ARG A 252 1.85 9.96 -15.60
CA ARG A 252 2.78 10.38 -16.67
C ARG A 252 4.07 10.97 -16.11
N TYR A 253 3.98 11.82 -15.09
CA TYR A 253 5.17 12.35 -14.41
C TYR A 253 5.99 11.26 -13.72
N MET A 254 5.35 10.19 -13.26
CA MET A 254 6.02 9.00 -12.71
C MET A 254 6.56 8.06 -13.80
N GLY A 255 6.45 8.41 -15.09
CA GLY A 255 6.90 7.59 -16.21
C GLY A 255 5.96 6.44 -16.59
N ILE A 256 4.74 6.44 -16.04
CA ILE A 256 3.70 5.44 -16.32
C ILE A 256 2.84 5.95 -17.48
N LYS A 257 2.91 5.26 -18.64
CA LYS A 257 2.26 5.69 -19.89
C LYS A 257 1.04 4.84 -20.27
N GLU A 258 0.66 3.93 -19.43
CA GLU A 258 -0.44 3.01 -19.63
C GLU A 258 -1.79 3.74 -19.76
N ILE A 259 -2.73 3.12 -20.48
CA ILE A 259 -4.08 3.68 -20.67
C ILE A 259 -4.87 3.54 -19.36
N ILE A 260 -5.57 4.61 -18.98
CA ILE A 260 -6.40 4.66 -17.78
C ILE A 260 -7.87 4.66 -18.21
N PHE A 261 -8.64 3.77 -17.61
CA PHE A 261 -10.08 3.69 -17.81
C PHE A 261 -10.82 4.30 -16.60
N ASP A 262 -11.79 5.16 -16.90
CA ASP A 262 -12.70 5.70 -15.89
C ASP A 262 -13.82 4.69 -15.63
N VAL A 263 -13.99 4.31 -14.38
CA VAL A 263 -15.00 3.33 -13.96
C VAL A 263 -15.96 3.91 -12.90
N SER A 264 -16.03 5.21 -12.79
CA SER A 264 -16.83 5.94 -11.78
C SER A 264 -18.32 5.57 -11.80
N LEU A 265 -18.85 5.17 -12.95
CA LEU A 265 -20.26 4.78 -13.12
C LEU A 265 -20.52 3.29 -12.92
N GLN A 266 -19.50 2.47 -12.71
CA GLN A 266 -19.61 1.01 -12.65
C GLN A 266 -19.60 0.45 -11.21
N MET A 267 -19.45 1.34 -10.21
CA MET A 267 -19.29 0.99 -8.80
C MET A 267 -20.51 1.36 -7.94
#